data_79c11924aee3984a98cce4c8aa23e0dc
#
_entry.id   79c11924aee3984a98cce4c8aa23e0dc
#
_cell.length_a   1.000
_cell.length_b   1.000
_cell.length_c   1.000
_cell.angle_alpha   90.00
_cell.angle_beta   90.00
_cell.angle_gamma   90.00
#
_symmetry.space_group_name_H-M   'P 1'
#
loop_
_entity.id
_entity.type
_entity.pdbx_description
1 polymer ?
#
loop_
_entity_poly.entity_id
_entity_poly.type
_entity_poly.pdbx_seq_one_letter_code
_entity_poly.pdbx_strand_id
1 'polypeptide(L)'
;MSASTTELRRDAEVIGWVGFAHLLSHFFQLILAPLFPLIKDEFGVGYAALGLMVSVMYTVSGVSQTMAGFVVDRYGARRVLLFGIVAFSLALLLTGLATSYWMLLAIALLAGVGNSVFHPADFAILNAKVNPKRLGYAFSTHGIGGNFGWLVAPVFSIGISTAYGWRAATIAAGVLGLLIAAVVATRTALSDAEPDAGAQRGKALGAPGPGLRQDLRTLLSGPVLKCFGFFTFYSMALIGLQTFSVSGTTALYGAPLVTASGALTGFLFGGIVGIVAGGVAAAHSSRHNLVAASGMAIGAALTLLLASGALPLWSLAGVMTLIGFFTFSTQPSRDILVRAATPPGATGKVYGFVYSGLDLGGSLSPLLFGWMLDRHMPQWVFGAAALFMLATVAMVLTLRPRRAAEVAPSCPSGR
;
A
#
# COMPACT_ATOMS: atom_id res chain seq x y z
N MET A 1 -4.71 31.00 19.76
CA MET A 1 -4.59 30.19 20.98
C MET A 1 -3.53 29.12 20.73
N SER A 2 -2.41 29.14 21.44
CA SER A 2 -1.40 28.09 21.36
C SER A 2 -2.00 26.81 21.96
N ALA A 3 -1.80 25.65 21.30
CA ALA A 3 -2.14 24.35 21.88
C ALA A 3 -1.35 24.19 23.19
N SER A 4 -1.98 23.64 24.24
CA SER A 4 -1.24 23.33 25.44
C SER A 4 -0.16 22.29 25.11
N THR A 5 0.99 22.38 25.76
CA THR A 5 2.10 21.40 25.59
C THR A 5 1.64 19.98 25.84
N THR A 6 0.67 19.77 26.71
CA THR A 6 0.05 18.47 27.03
C THR A 6 -0.74 17.91 25.85
N GLU A 7 -1.51 18.76 25.14
CA GLU A 7 -2.28 18.36 23.96
C GLU A 7 -1.36 17.98 22.79
N LEU A 8 -0.30 18.77 22.55
CA LEU A 8 0.70 18.44 21.54
C LEU A 8 1.40 17.12 21.79
N ARG A 9 1.76 16.85 23.04
CA ARG A 9 2.40 15.60 23.44
C ARG A 9 1.47 14.40 23.24
N ARG A 10 0.20 14.52 23.60
CA ARG A 10 -0.81 13.48 23.40
C ARG A 10 -1.03 13.18 21.93
N ASP A 11 -1.18 14.20 21.08
CA ASP A 11 -1.35 14.01 19.65
C ASP A 11 -0.11 13.35 19.02
N ALA A 12 1.09 13.79 19.39
CA ALA A 12 2.33 13.20 18.92
C ALA A 12 2.46 11.72 19.33
N GLU A 13 2.02 11.36 20.55
CA GLU A 13 2.01 9.98 21.02
C GLU A 13 1.03 9.12 20.20
N VAL A 14 -0.20 9.58 19.97
CA VAL A 14 -1.19 8.87 19.16
C VAL A 14 -0.69 8.70 17.72
N ILE A 15 -0.21 9.78 17.11
CA ILE A 15 0.33 9.76 15.73
C ILE A 15 1.51 8.78 15.62
N GLY A 16 2.41 8.79 16.60
CA GLY A 16 3.57 7.92 16.63
C GLY A 16 3.19 6.44 16.73
N TRP A 17 2.29 6.07 17.64
CA TRP A 17 1.88 4.68 17.81
C TRP A 17 1.05 4.14 16.64
N VAL A 18 0.15 4.93 16.08
CA VAL A 18 -0.62 4.54 14.89
C VAL A 18 0.29 4.43 13.68
N GLY A 19 1.19 5.40 13.47
CA GLY A 19 2.18 5.34 12.39
C GLY A 19 3.11 4.12 12.52
N PHE A 20 3.49 3.74 13.76
CA PHE A 20 4.30 2.55 14.02
C PHE A 20 3.53 1.25 13.80
N ALA A 21 2.26 1.18 14.19
CA ALA A 21 1.41 0.03 13.87
C ALA A 21 1.24 -0.14 12.35
N HIS A 22 1.08 0.96 11.62
CA HIS A 22 1.01 0.94 10.17
C HIS A 22 2.33 0.53 9.50
N LEU A 23 3.47 1.01 10.02
CA LEU A 23 4.79 0.53 9.62
C LEU A 23 4.88 -0.99 9.75
N LEU A 24 4.42 -1.53 10.89
CA LEU A 24 4.47 -2.96 11.17
C LEU A 24 3.61 -3.77 10.18
N SER A 25 2.42 -3.27 9.80
CA SER A 25 1.58 -3.95 8.81
C SER A 25 2.27 -4.10 7.45
N HIS A 26 2.89 -3.03 6.96
CA HIS A 26 3.63 -3.04 5.69
C HIS A 26 4.93 -3.85 5.78
N PHE A 27 5.61 -3.83 6.92
CA PHE A 27 6.73 -4.70 7.19
C PHE A 27 6.33 -6.18 7.06
N PHE A 28 5.21 -6.58 7.65
CA PHE A 28 4.70 -7.95 7.55
C PHE A 28 4.32 -8.34 6.12
N GLN A 29 3.73 -7.44 5.35
CA GLN A 29 3.33 -7.70 3.96
C GLN A 29 4.52 -8.10 3.08
N LEU A 30 5.72 -7.56 3.33
CA LEU A 30 6.85 -7.75 2.44
C LEU A 30 7.94 -8.72 2.97
N ILE A 31 7.78 -9.27 4.19
CA ILE A 31 8.76 -10.18 4.80
C ILE A 31 9.05 -11.40 3.93
N LEU A 32 8.03 -11.97 3.29
CA LEU A 32 8.16 -13.25 2.58
C LEU A 32 8.73 -13.10 1.17
N ALA A 33 8.46 -11.99 0.48
CA ALA A 33 8.81 -11.83 -0.92
C ALA A 33 10.32 -12.03 -1.22
N PRO A 34 11.26 -11.45 -0.45
CA PRO A 34 12.70 -11.70 -0.64
C PRO A 34 13.13 -13.16 -0.40
N LEU A 35 12.32 -13.91 0.35
CA LEU A 35 12.59 -15.30 0.74
C LEU A 35 12.00 -16.32 -0.23
N PHE A 36 11.25 -15.88 -1.24
CA PHE A 36 10.58 -16.77 -2.20
C PHE A 36 11.49 -17.79 -2.88
N PRO A 37 12.71 -17.48 -3.31
CA PRO A 37 13.61 -18.48 -3.86
C PRO A 37 13.87 -19.65 -2.88
N LEU A 38 14.08 -19.34 -1.59
CA LEU A 38 14.35 -20.34 -0.56
C LEU A 38 13.09 -21.18 -0.22
N ILE A 39 11.94 -20.53 -0.12
CA ILE A 39 10.65 -21.19 0.16
C ILE A 39 10.24 -22.10 -1.01
N LYS A 40 10.43 -21.63 -2.25
CA LYS A 40 10.18 -22.39 -3.47
C LYS A 40 10.95 -23.71 -3.48
N ASP A 41 12.25 -23.62 -3.22
CA ASP A 41 13.14 -24.80 -3.28
C ASP A 41 12.82 -25.80 -2.16
N GLU A 42 12.49 -25.34 -0.95
CA GLU A 42 12.18 -26.21 0.17
C GLU A 42 10.85 -26.95 0.00
N PHE A 43 9.82 -26.30 -0.51
CA PHE A 43 8.51 -26.94 -0.70
C PHE A 43 8.32 -27.57 -2.08
N GLY A 44 9.28 -27.43 -2.99
CA GLY A 44 9.20 -27.97 -4.35
C GLY A 44 8.04 -27.38 -5.16
N VAL A 45 7.66 -26.11 -4.93
CA VAL A 45 6.54 -25.44 -5.59
C VAL A 45 7.02 -24.41 -6.61
N GLY A 46 6.13 -24.01 -7.52
CA GLY A 46 6.40 -22.93 -8.47
C GLY A 46 6.23 -21.53 -7.84
N TYR A 47 6.75 -20.52 -8.52
CA TYR A 47 6.53 -19.11 -8.16
C TYR A 47 5.06 -18.69 -8.28
N ALA A 48 4.29 -19.30 -9.21
CA ALA A 48 2.85 -19.09 -9.28
C ALA A 48 2.12 -19.52 -8.01
N ALA A 49 2.56 -20.61 -7.38
CA ALA A 49 2.01 -21.05 -6.11
C ALA A 49 2.32 -20.04 -4.98
N LEU A 50 3.54 -19.49 -4.92
CA LEU A 50 3.88 -18.45 -3.97
C LEU A 50 3.12 -17.14 -4.28
N GLY A 51 2.93 -16.82 -5.56
CA GLY A 51 2.08 -15.74 -6.02
C GLY A 51 0.62 -15.90 -5.57
N LEU A 52 0.09 -17.13 -5.66
CA LEU A 52 -1.26 -17.44 -5.17
C LEU A 52 -1.41 -17.15 -3.67
N MET A 53 -0.41 -17.48 -2.87
CA MET A 53 -0.41 -17.19 -1.44
C MET A 53 -0.55 -15.66 -1.18
N VAL A 54 0.22 -14.84 -1.90
CA VAL A 54 0.12 -13.38 -1.81
C VAL A 54 -1.23 -12.87 -2.32
N SER A 55 -1.70 -13.40 -3.44
CA SER A 55 -3.01 -13.06 -4.01
C SER A 55 -4.16 -13.38 -3.05
N VAL A 56 -4.11 -14.53 -2.37
CA VAL A 56 -5.09 -14.91 -1.34
C VAL A 56 -5.05 -13.91 -0.19
N MET A 57 -3.87 -13.55 0.30
CA MET A 57 -3.73 -12.56 1.37
C MET A 57 -4.37 -11.21 0.97
N TYR A 58 -4.05 -10.67 -0.22
CA TYR A 58 -4.63 -9.39 -0.66
C TYR A 58 -6.13 -9.47 -0.94
N THR A 59 -6.61 -10.58 -1.52
CA THR A 59 -8.06 -10.77 -1.77
C THR A 59 -8.84 -10.83 -0.46
N VAL A 60 -8.38 -11.63 0.50
CA VAL A 60 -9.01 -11.74 1.81
C VAL A 60 -8.94 -10.40 2.55
N SER A 61 -7.80 -9.71 2.48
CA SER A 61 -7.65 -8.38 3.07
C SER A 61 -8.63 -7.39 2.48
N GLY A 62 -8.71 -7.25 1.16
CA GLY A 62 -9.62 -6.32 0.49
C GLY A 62 -11.10 -6.60 0.78
N VAL A 63 -11.51 -7.87 0.73
CA VAL A 63 -12.90 -8.27 1.06
C VAL A 63 -13.21 -8.00 2.54
N SER A 64 -12.33 -8.43 3.45
CA SER A 64 -12.53 -8.26 4.90
C SER A 64 -12.47 -6.80 5.33
N GLN A 65 -11.70 -5.95 4.66
CA GLN A 65 -11.58 -4.53 4.96
C GLN A 65 -12.91 -3.79 4.81
N THR A 66 -13.78 -4.23 3.90
CA THR A 66 -15.13 -3.64 3.75
C THR A 66 -16.00 -3.86 5.00
N MET A 67 -15.77 -4.95 5.72
CA MET A 67 -16.48 -5.29 6.96
C MET A 67 -15.78 -4.74 8.20
N ALA A 68 -14.47 -4.48 8.11
CA ALA A 68 -13.66 -4.06 9.25
C ALA A 68 -14.13 -2.75 9.88
N GLY A 69 -14.68 -1.81 9.09
CA GLY A 69 -15.28 -0.59 9.61
C GLY A 69 -16.40 -0.85 10.61
N PHE A 70 -17.32 -1.79 10.31
CA PHE A 70 -18.41 -2.17 11.23
C PHE A 70 -17.88 -2.85 12.50
N VAL A 71 -16.79 -3.62 12.36
CA VAL A 71 -16.13 -4.27 13.51
C VAL A 71 -15.49 -3.21 14.42
N VAL A 72 -14.84 -2.20 13.83
CA VAL A 72 -14.26 -1.04 14.54
C VAL A 72 -15.34 -0.27 15.31
N ASP A 73 -16.47 0.02 14.66
CA ASP A 73 -17.58 0.74 15.30
C ASP A 73 -18.19 -0.03 16.46
N ARG A 74 -18.20 -1.38 16.38
CA ARG A 74 -18.81 -2.24 17.42
C ARG A 74 -17.88 -2.55 18.58
N TYR A 75 -16.59 -2.80 18.32
CA TYR A 75 -15.65 -3.34 19.30
C TYR A 75 -14.58 -2.32 19.75
N GLY A 76 -14.52 -1.15 19.08
CA GLY A 76 -13.54 -0.11 19.32
C GLY A 76 -12.27 -0.30 18.48
N ALA A 77 -11.74 0.82 18.00
CA ALA A 77 -10.62 0.83 17.05
C ALA A 77 -9.33 0.23 17.61
N ARG A 78 -9.03 0.48 18.90
CA ARG A 78 -7.84 -0.07 19.56
C ARG A 78 -7.85 -1.59 19.63
N ARG A 79 -8.96 -2.21 20.02
CA ARG A 79 -9.07 -3.68 20.13
C ARG A 79 -8.93 -4.33 18.76
N VAL A 80 -9.52 -3.71 17.75
CA VAL A 80 -9.45 -4.19 16.37
C VAL A 80 -8.04 -4.05 15.81
N LEU A 81 -7.34 -2.94 16.09
CA LEU A 81 -5.93 -2.78 15.72
C LEU A 81 -5.03 -3.83 16.38
N LEU A 82 -5.20 -4.08 17.68
CA LEU A 82 -4.47 -5.11 18.41
C LEU A 82 -4.73 -6.51 17.83
N PHE A 83 -6.00 -6.81 17.51
CA PHE A 83 -6.34 -8.06 16.81
C PHE A 83 -5.57 -8.18 15.49
N GLY A 84 -5.51 -7.12 14.67
CA GLY A 84 -4.76 -7.13 13.40
C GLY A 84 -3.27 -7.42 13.60
N ILE A 85 -2.63 -6.73 14.55
CA ILE A 85 -1.22 -6.95 14.86
C ILE A 85 -0.98 -8.39 15.30
N VAL A 86 -1.80 -8.91 16.23
CA VAL A 86 -1.65 -10.28 16.74
C VAL A 86 -1.90 -11.32 15.65
N ALA A 87 -2.99 -11.19 14.88
CA ALA A 87 -3.34 -12.13 13.83
C ALA A 87 -2.26 -12.22 12.73
N PHE A 88 -1.75 -11.07 12.29
CA PHE A 88 -0.70 -11.04 11.27
C PHE A 88 0.65 -11.58 11.84
N SER A 89 0.99 -11.23 13.07
CA SER A 89 2.18 -11.77 13.77
C SER A 89 2.12 -13.28 13.91
N LEU A 90 0.96 -13.82 14.32
CA LEU A 90 0.74 -15.26 14.39
C LEU A 90 0.84 -15.94 13.02
N ALA A 91 0.33 -15.29 11.97
CA ALA A 91 0.49 -15.80 10.61
C ALA A 91 1.97 -15.94 10.22
N LEU A 92 2.82 -14.95 10.52
CA LEU A 92 4.26 -15.02 10.24
C LEU A 92 4.95 -16.10 11.09
N LEU A 93 4.62 -16.20 12.37
CA LEU A 93 5.15 -17.24 13.25
C LEU A 93 4.80 -18.63 12.72
N LEU A 94 3.52 -18.86 12.37
CA LEU A 94 3.04 -20.13 11.80
C LEU A 94 3.66 -20.41 10.43
N THR A 95 3.95 -19.37 9.62
CA THR A 95 4.68 -19.54 8.36
C THR A 95 6.04 -20.18 8.58
N GLY A 96 6.80 -19.77 9.59
CA GLY A 96 8.09 -20.37 9.93
C GLY A 96 7.99 -21.80 10.45
N LEU A 97 6.81 -22.22 10.91
CA LEU A 97 6.52 -23.58 11.39
C LEU A 97 5.82 -24.46 10.34
N ALA A 98 5.52 -23.90 9.16
CA ALA A 98 4.80 -24.62 8.12
C ALA A 98 5.60 -25.80 7.59
N THR A 99 4.92 -26.95 7.41
CA THR A 99 5.51 -28.20 6.89
C THR A 99 5.01 -28.55 5.48
N SER A 100 4.04 -27.80 4.96
CA SER A 100 3.51 -27.99 3.61
C SER A 100 3.08 -26.68 2.99
N TYR A 101 3.05 -26.63 1.65
CA TYR A 101 2.53 -25.48 0.91
C TYR A 101 1.05 -25.17 1.25
N TRP A 102 0.23 -26.19 1.44
CA TRP A 102 -1.18 -26.00 1.80
C TRP A 102 -1.36 -25.32 3.17
N MET A 103 -0.44 -25.59 4.09
CA MET A 103 -0.41 -24.86 5.36
C MET A 103 -0.04 -23.39 5.16
N LEU A 104 0.93 -23.08 4.28
CA LEU A 104 1.26 -21.69 3.92
C LEU A 104 0.05 -20.97 3.31
N LEU A 105 -0.70 -21.64 2.44
CA LEU A 105 -1.89 -21.07 1.81
C LEU A 105 -3.02 -20.80 2.84
N ALA A 106 -3.23 -21.72 3.78
CA ALA A 106 -4.17 -21.51 4.89
C ALA A 106 -3.74 -20.34 5.80
N ILE A 107 -2.45 -20.23 6.09
CA ILE A 107 -1.89 -19.12 6.87
C ILE A 107 -2.07 -17.77 6.14
N ALA A 108 -2.00 -17.75 4.81
CA ALA A 108 -2.23 -16.54 4.02
C ALA A 108 -3.65 -15.97 4.21
N LEU A 109 -4.66 -16.84 4.48
CA LEU A 109 -6.02 -16.39 4.86
C LEU A 109 -5.98 -15.61 6.19
N LEU A 110 -5.28 -16.15 7.18
CA LEU A 110 -5.13 -15.49 8.49
C LEU A 110 -4.38 -14.16 8.36
N ALA A 111 -3.29 -14.13 7.55
CA ALA A 111 -2.56 -12.92 7.25
C ALA A 111 -3.45 -11.85 6.60
N GLY A 112 -4.31 -12.25 5.63
CA GLY A 112 -5.25 -11.35 4.98
C GLY A 112 -6.28 -10.76 5.95
N VAL A 113 -6.86 -11.59 6.82
CA VAL A 113 -7.77 -11.11 7.88
C VAL A 113 -7.05 -10.15 8.82
N GLY A 114 -5.84 -10.50 9.28
CA GLY A 114 -5.02 -9.62 10.12
C GLY A 114 -4.71 -8.28 9.45
N ASN A 115 -4.39 -8.30 8.14
CA ASN A 115 -4.07 -7.10 7.38
C ASN A 115 -5.27 -6.16 7.17
N SER A 116 -6.48 -6.70 7.05
CA SER A 116 -7.68 -5.97 6.66
C SER A 116 -8.11 -4.85 7.61
N VAL A 117 -7.70 -4.92 8.86
CA VAL A 117 -8.22 -4.04 9.92
C VAL A 117 -7.36 -2.79 10.16
N PHE A 118 -6.11 -2.74 9.64
CA PHE A 118 -5.20 -1.64 9.95
C PHE A 118 -5.75 -0.30 9.49
N HIS A 119 -6.06 -0.13 8.20
CA HIS A 119 -6.55 1.15 7.70
C HIS A 119 -7.84 1.63 8.41
N PRO A 120 -8.91 0.80 8.55
CA PRO A 120 -10.10 1.22 9.27
C PRO A 120 -9.82 1.61 10.73
N ALA A 121 -9.01 0.84 11.46
CA ALA A 121 -8.70 1.12 12.85
C ALA A 121 -7.79 2.35 13.00
N ASP A 122 -6.74 2.45 12.18
CA ASP A 122 -5.79 3.56 12.20
C ASP A 122 -6.48 4.90 11.96
N PHE A 123 -7.28 4.98 10.89
CA PHE A 123 -8.01 6.21 10.57
C PHE A 123 -9.06 6.53 11.60
N ALA A 124 -9.74 5.54 12.19
CA ALA A 124 -10.68 5.78 13.28
C ALA A 124 -10.00 6.39 14.51
N ILE A 125 -8.83 5.84 14.93
CA ILE A 125 -8.05 6.38 16.06
C ILE A 125 -7.56 7.80 15.76
N LEU A 126 -6.97 8.03 14.58
CA LEU A 126 -6.43 9.34 14.21
C LEU A 126 -7.52 10.41 14.19
N ASN A 127 -8.66 10.12 13.54
CA ASN A 127 -9.77 11.07 13.45
C ASN A 127 -10.44 11.36 14.80
N ALA A 128 -10.50 10.37 15.71
CA ALA A 128 -11.14 10.55 17.02
C ALA A 128 -10.24 11.28 18.02
N LYS A 129 -8.90 11.12 17.92
CA LYS A 129 -8.00 11.53 19.01
C LYS A 129 -7.07 12.67 18.67
N VAL A 130 -6.78 12.91 17.39
CA VAL A 130 -5.85 13.96 16.96
C VAL A 130 -6.63 15.24 16.65
N ASN A 131 -6.11 16.39 17.12
CA ASN A 131 -6.71 17.69 16.82
C ASN A 131 -6.84 17.89 15.29
N PRO A 132 -8.01 18.33 14.76
CA PRO A 132 -8.25 18.52 13.32
C PRO A 132 -7.19 19.33 12.59
N LYS A 133 -6.54 20.29 13.27
CA LYS A 133 -5.46 21.10 12.69
C LYS A 133 -4.18 20.31 12.43
N ARG A 134 -4.00 19.15 13.08
CA ARG A 134 -2.82 18.28 12.98
C ARG A 134 -3.08 16.98 12.22
N LEU A 135 -4.31 16.71 11.76
CA LEU A 135 -4.65 15.51 11.02
C LEU A 135 -3.80 15.35 9.72
N GLY A 136 -3.44 16.45 9.07
CA GLY A 136 -2.54 16.40 7.92
C GLY A 136 -1.18 15.77 8.25
N TYR A 137 -0.58 16.14 9.38
CA TYR A 137 0.66 15.53 9.87
C TYR A 137 0.46 14.07 10.25
N ALA A 138 -0.69 13.73 10.86
CA ALA A 138 -1.02 12.37 11.25
C ALA A 138 -1.10 11.43 10.03
N PHE A 139 -1.81 11.84 8.98
CA PHE A 139 -1.92 11.05 7.75
C PHE A 139 -0.60 10.96 6.98
N SER A 140 0.21 12.02 6.99
CA SER A 140 1.55 11.98 6.41
C SER A 140 2.47 11.01 7.15
N THR A 141 2.49 11.04 8.50
CA THR A 141 3.28 10.12 9.32
C THR A 141 2.83 8.67 9.12
N HIS A 142 1.52 8.44 9.04
CA HIS A 142 0.95 7.13 8.73
C HIS A 142 1.45 6.61 7.36
N GLY A 143 1.35 7.41 6.31
CA GLY A 143 1.81 7.02 4.97
C GLY A 143 3.33 6.79 4.88
N ILE A 144 4.13 7.65 5.52
CA ILE A 144 5.60 7.47 5.59
C ILE A 144 5.93 6.20 6.38
N GLY A 145 5.22 5.95 7.50
CA GLY A 145 5.39 4.74 8.30
C GLY A 145 5.21 3.48 7.47
N GLY A 146 4.15 3.38 6.67
CA GLY A 146 3.92 2.24 5.78
C GLY A 146 5.07 2.01 4.80
N ASN A 147 5.51 3.06 4.09
CA ASN A 147 6.62 2.94 3.14
C ASN A 147 7.93 2.54 3.83
N PHE A 148 8.17 3.03 5.05
CA PHE A 148 9.33 2.65 5.84
C PHE A 148 9.25 1.18 6.30
N GLY A 149 8.06 0.67 6.61
CA GLY A 149 7.82 -0.75 6.89
C GLY A 149 8.25 -1.64 5.73
N TRP A 150 7.85 -1.30 4.50
CA TRP A 150 8.32 -2.02 3.31
C TRP A 150 9.83 -1.95 3.15
N LEU A 151 10.46 -0.78 3.38
CA LEU A 151 11.90 -0.60 3.26
C LEU A 151 12.70 -1.52 4.21
N VAL A 152 12.25 -1.65 5.45
CA VAL A 152 12.95 -2.44 6.49
C VAL A 152 12.76 -3.94 6.29
N ALA A 153 11.65 -4.38 5.69
CA ALA A 153 11.31 -5.79 5.56
C ALA A 153 12.38 -6.63 4.82
N PRO A 154 12.88 -6.26 3.62
CA PRO A 154 13.92 -7.02 2.93
C PRO A 154 15.24 -7.08 3.72
N VAL A 155 15.62 -5.98 4.36
CA VAL A 155 16.86 -5.91 5.17
C VAL A 155 16.76 -6.87 6.35
N PHE A 156 15.63 -6.86 7.05
CA PHE A 156 15.38 -7.74 8.19
C PHE A 156 15.34 -9.21 7.75
N SER A 157 14.53 -9.52 6.73
CA SER A 157 14.31 -10.90 6.30
C SER A 157 15.60 -11.56 5.75
N ILE A 158 16.36 -10.87 4.91
CA ILE A 158 17.62 -11.37 4.37
C ILE A 158 18.71 -11.40 5.45
N GLY A 159 18.81 -10.35 6.30
CA GLY A 159 19.78 -10.31 7.37
C GLY A 159 19.67 -11.50 8.32
N ILE A 160 18.47 -11.92 8.68
CA ILE A 160 18.28 -13.09 9.53
C ILE A 160 18.39 -14.39 8.72
N SER A 161 17.82 -14.43 7.50
CA SER A 161 17.78 -15.67 6.75
C SER A 161 19.15 -16.17 6.29
N THR A 162 20.11 -15.28 6.05
CA THR A 162 21.48 -15.65 5.69
C THR A 162 22.24 -16.36 6.83
N ALA A 163 21.90 -16.06 8.07
CA ALA A 163 22.55 -16.66 9.24
C ALA A 163 21.78 -17.86 9.80
N TYR A 164 20.43 -17.81 9.77
CA TYR A 164 19.57 -18.75 10.50
C TYR A 164 18.47 -19.40 9.64
N GLY A 165 18.46 -19.12 8.34
CA GLY A 165 17.45 -19.62 7.42
C GLY A 165 16.15 -18.79 7.41
N TRP A 166 15.34 -18.96 6.35
CA TRP A 166 14.12 -18.19 6.12
C TRP A 166 13.04 -18.40 7.20
N ARG A 167 12.98 -19.60 7.80
CA ARG A 167 12.05 -19.90 8.90
C ARG A 167 12.32 -19.05 10.13
N ALA A 168 13.59 -18.88 10.48
CA ALA A 168 13.99 -18.02 11.59
C ALA A 168 13.62 -16.57 11.34
N ALA A 169 13.72 -16.07 10.10
CA ALA A 169 13.34 -14.72 9.74
C ALA A 169 11.84 -14.46 9.95
N THR A 170 10.98 -15.40 9.53
CA THR A 170 9.53 -15.27 9.69
C THR A 170 9.10 -15.43 11.15
N ILE A 171 9.69 -16.36 11.89
CA ILE A 171 9.44 -16.53 13.33
C ILE A 171 9.86 -15.26 14.09
N ALA A 172 11.06 -14.73 13.80
CA ALA A 172 11.53 -13.51 14.43
C ALA A 172 10.61 -12.30 14.16
N ALA A 173 10.10 -12.17 12.92
CA ALA A 173 9.12 -11.14 12.58
C ALA A 173 7.80 -11.32 13.35
N GLY A 174 7.30 -12.55 13.45
CA GLY A 174 6.10 -12.86 14.22
C GLY A 174 6.26 -12.58 15.71
N VAL A 175 7.38 -13.00 16.31
CA VAL A 175 7.69 -12.72 17.72
C VAL A 175 7.83 -11.23 17.97
N LEU A 176 8.55 -10.50 17.11
CA LEU A 176 8.68 -9.04 17.19
C LEU A 176 7.30 -8.37 17.19
N GLY A 177 6.41 -8.80 16.30
CA GLY A 177 5.06 -8.26 16.23
C GLY A 177 4.22 -8.53 17.48
N LEU A 178 4.31 -9.73 18.06
CA LEU A 178 3.64 -10.04 19.33
C LEU A 178 4.18 -9.22 20.49
N LEU A 179 5.49 -8.98 20.55
CA LEU A 179 6.09 -8.09 21.56
C LEU A 179 5.59 -6.65 21.38
N ILE A 180 5.51 -6.18 20.14
CA ILE A 180 4.96 -4.84 19.84
C ILE A 180 3.47 -4.78 20.21
N ALA A 181 2.68 -5.82 19.91
CA ALA A 181 1.27 -5.89 20.33
C ALA A 181 1.13 -5.76 21.85
N ALA A 182 1.98 -6.44 22.63
CA ALA A 182 2.00 -6.33 24.09
C ALA A 182 2.32 -4.89 24.54
N VAL A 183 3.28 -4.22 23.90
CA VAL A 183 3.60 -2.82 24.19
C VAL A 183 2.43 -1.89 23.81
N VAL A 184 1.83 -2.05 22.64
CA VAL A 184 0.67 -1.24 22.21
C VAL A 184 -0.53 -1.47 23.11
N ALA A 185 -0.71 -2.68 23.64
CA ALA A 185 -1.77 -3.01 24.59
C ALA A 185 -1.66 -2.24 25.94
N THR A 186 -0.46 -1.75 26.30
CA THR A 186 -0.26 -0.95 27.51
C THR A 186 -0.49 0.55 27.29
N ARG A 187 -0.65 1.02 26.03
CA ARG A 187 -0.71 2.46 25.71
C ARG A 187 -2.11 3.03 25.92
N THR A 188 -2.26 3.79 26.99
CA THR A 188 -3.53 4.45 27.36
C THR A 188 -3.93 5.55 26.37
N ALA A 189 -2.96 6.19 25.69
CA ALA A 189 -3.23 7.18 24.64
C ALA A 189 -4.09 6.63 23.50
N LEU A 190 -4.03 5.32 23.23
CA LEU A 190 -4.85 4.62 22.25
C LEU A 190 -6.15 4.05 22.83
N SER A 191 -6.40 4.17 24.15
CA SER A 191 -7.62 3.63 24.77
C SER A 191 -8.85 4.16 24.07
N ASP A 192 -9.81 3.28 23.79
CA ASP A 192 -11.11 3.70 23.28
C ASP A 192 -11.69 4.67 24.32
N ALA A 193 -11.69 5.98 24.02
CA ALA A 193 -12.49 6.94 24.76
C ALA A 193 -13.95 6.61 24.46
N GLU A 194 -14.86 6.93 25.41
CA GLU A 194 -16.30 6.67 25.30
C GLU A 194 -16.84 6.86 23.87
N PRO A 195 -17.91 6.12 23.47
CA PRO A 195 -18.43 6.13 22.12
C PRO A 195 -18.75 7.57 21.71
N ASP A 196 -17.80 8.18 21.01
CA ASP A 196 -17.82 9.59 20.69
C ASP A 196 -18.70 9.89 19.48
N ALA A 197 -19.26 11.09 19.53
CA ALA A 197 -19.96 11.88 18.52
C ALA A 197 -19.66 11.61 17.04
N GLY A 198 -18.63 10.87 16.68
CA GLY A 198 -18.35 10.35 15.35
C GLY A 198 -19.38 9.33 14.87
N ALA A 199 -19.87 8.47 15.75
CA ALA A 199 -20.98 7.55 15.46
C ALA A 199 -22.30 8.33 15.22
N GLN A 200 -22.45 9.50 15.81
CA GLN A 200 -23.59 10.41 15.55
C GLN A 200 -23.41 11.16 14.20
N ARG A 201 -22.19 11.47 13.76
CA ARG A 201 -21.96 12.03 12.42
C ARG A 201 -22.23 11.02 11.30
N GLY A 202 -21.93 9.74 11.50
CA GLY A 202 -22.35 8.67 10.59
C GLY A 202 -23.87 8.54 10.45
N LYS A 203 -24.62 8.79 11.53
CA LYS A 203 -26.11 8.83 11.51
C LYS A 203 -26.67 10.13 10.92
N ALA A 204 -25.96 11.24 10.97
CA ALA A 204 -26.36 12.49 10.30
C ALA A 204 -26.19 12.44 8.76
N LEU A 205 -25.54 11.43 8.22
CA LEU A 205 -25.52 11.11 6.79
C LEU A 205 -26.78 10.39 6.28
N GLY A 206 -27.79 10.23 7.12
CA GLY A 206 -29.11 9.67 6.81
C GLY A 206 -30.08 10.59 6.08
N ALA A 207 -29.61 11.65 5.41
CA ALA A 207 -30.40 12.23 4.32
C ALA A 207 -30.54 11.18 3.20
N PRO A 208 -31.75 11.02 2.56
CA PRO A 208 -31.91 10.08 1.46
C PRO A 208 -30.86 10.41 0.40
N GLY A 209 -29.77 9.62 0.38
CA GLY A 209 -28.73 9.77 -0.62
C GLY A 209 -29.30 9.52 -2.02
N PRO A 210 -28.66 9.99 -3.06
CA PRO A 210 -29.02 9.66 -4.42
C PRO A 210 -29.14 8.14 -4.51
N GLY A 211 -30.27 7.64 -5.06
CA GLY A 211 -30.58 6.20 -5.09
C GLY A 211 -29.45 5.38 -5.73
N LEU A 212 -29.38 4.09 -5.42
CA LEU A 212 -28.34 3.14 -5.88
C LEU A 212 -28.00 3.30 -7.38
N ARG A 213 -28.99 3.56 -8.22
CA ARG A 213 -28.80 3.79 -9.66
C ARG A 213 -27.93 5.02 -9.97
N GLN A 214 -28.10 6.10 -9.21
CA GLN A 214 -27.30 7.32 -9.39
C GLN A 214 -25.88 7.15 -8.84
N ASP A 215 -25.73 6.40 -7.76
CA ASP A 215 -24.42 6.04 -7.20
C ASP A 215 -23.63 5.20 -8.19
N LEU A 216 -24.24 4.14 -8.74
CA LEU A 216 -23.62 3.32 -9.80
C LEU A 216 -23.26 4.14 -11.03
N ARG A 217 -24.12 5.06 -11.47
CA ARG A 217 -23.83 5.94 -12.61
C ARG A 217 -22.63 6.86 -12.34
N THR A 218 -22.46 7.30 -11.10
CA THR A 218 -21.29 8.10 -10.70
C THR A 218 -20.02 7.26 -10.70
N LEU A 219 -20.04 6.07 -10.11
CA LEU A 219 -18.89 5.17 -10.03
C LEU A 219 -18.48 4.66 -11.42
N LEU A 220 -19.42 4.37 -12.28
CA LEU A 220 -19.18 3.92 -13.67
C LEU A 220 -18.95 5.08 -14.65
N SER A 221 -18.81 6.32 -14.16
CA SER A 221 -18.46 7.45 -15.03
C SER A 221 -17.04 7.32 -15.57
N GLY A 222 -16.81 7.79 -16.80
CA GLY A 222 -15.52 7.68 -17.48
C GLY A 222 -14.32 8.18 -16.66
N PRO A 223 -14.37 9.36 -16.03
CA PRO A 223 -13.26 9.84 -15.19
C PRO A 223 -12.98 8.93 -13.99
N VAL A 224 -13.99 8.43 -13.30
CA VAL A 224 -13.85 7.56 -12.13
C VAL A 224 -13.30 6.19 -12.53
N LEU A 225 -13.81 5.60 -13.64
CA LEU A 225 -13.27 4.34 -14.18
C LEU A 225 -11.81 4.46 -14.62
N LYS A 226 -11.39 5.61 -15.17
CA LYS A 226 -10.00 5.85 -15.51
C LYS A 226 -9.11 5.94 -14.27
N CYS A 227 -9.59 6.59 -13.20
CA CYS A 227 -8.88 6.59 -11.92
C CYS A 227 -8.76 5.17 -11.34
N PHE A 228 -9.85 4.39 -11.36
CA PHE A 228 -9.84 2.99 -10.93
C PHE A 228 -8.83 2.15 -11.75
N GLY A 229 -8.87 2.24 -13.08
CA GLY A 229 -7.91 1.56 -13.96
C GLY A 229 -6.47 1.99 -13.70
N PHE A 230 -6.24 3.29 -13.47
CA PHE A 230 -4.92 3.79 -13.07
C PHE A 230 -4.42 3.09 -11.79
N PHE A 231 -5.24 3.04 -10.74
CA PHE A 231 -4.87 2.41 -9.47
C PHE A 231 -4.64 0.91 -9.62
N THR A 232 -5.44 0.24 -10.45
CA THR A 232 -5.28 -1.20 -10.73
C THR A 232 -3.93 -1.47 -11.41
N PHE A 233 -3.62 -0.80 -12.53
CA PHE A 233 -2.37 -1.01 -13.23
C PHE A 233 -1.15 -0.53 -12.44
N TYR A 234 -1.27 0.58 -11.71
CA TYR A 234 -0.24 1.04 -10.79
C TYR A 234 0.08 -0.03 -9.73
N SER A 235 -0.94 -0.60 -9.11
CA SER A 235 -0.79 -1.66 -8.12
C SER A 235 -0.21 -2.94 -8.73
N MET A 236 -0.63 -3.31 -9.94
CA MET A 236 -0.06 -4.46 -10.64
C MET A 236 1.44 -4.30 -10.88
N ALA A 237 1.90 -3.12 -11.29
CA ALA A 237 3.31 -2.84 -11.44
C ALA A 237 4.06 -2.85 -10.10
N LEU A 238 3.52 -2.14 -9.10
CA LEU A 238 4.15 -1.97 -7.79
C LEU A 238 4.25 -3.29 -7.03
N ILE A 239 3.12 -3.98 -6.82
CA ILE A 239 3.07 -5.23 -6.05
C ILE A 239 3.82 -6.34 -6.81
N GLY A 240 3.74 -6.36 -8.15
CA GLY A 240 4.53 -7.29 -8.96
C GLY A 240 6.03 -7.13 -8.75
N LEU A 241 6.55 -5.89 -8.79
CA LEU A 241 7.96 -5.60 -8.51
C LEU A 241 8.32 -5.88 -7.05
N GLN A 242 7.51 -5.47 -6.08
CA GLN A 242 7.76 -5.72 -4.67
C GLN A 242 7.83 -7.22 -4.35
N THR A 243 6.96 -8.01 -4.97
CA THR A 243 6.85 -9.45 -4.69
C THR A 243 7.89 -10.27 -5.43
N PHE A 244 8.18 -9.93 -6.70
CA PHE A 244 8.96 -10.79 -7.58
C PHE A 244 10.25 -10.18 -8.13
N SER A 245 10.62 -8.92 -7.81
CA SER A 245 11.87 -8.36 -8.32
C SER A 245 13.11 -9.12 -7.81
N VAL A 246 13.09 -9.60 -6.57
CA VAL A 246 14.21 -10.40 -6.03
C VAL A 246 14.35 -11.71 -6.82
N SER A 247 13.28 -12.48 -6.96
CA SER A 247 13.27 -13.73 -7.74
C SER A 247 13.58 -13.47 -9.22
N GLY A 248 13.01 -12.41 -9.82
CA GLY A 248 13.25 -12.01 -11.19
C GLY A 248 14.70 -11.59 -11.44
N THR A 249 15.29 -10.82 -10.53
CA THR A 249 16.69 -10.38 -10.62
C THR A 249 17.64 -11.55 -10.45
N THR A 250 17.37 -12.46 -9.52
CA THR A 250 18.16 -13.68 -9.35
C THR A 250 18.08 -14.54 -10.60
N ALA A 251 16.90 -14.73 -11.18
CA ALA A 251 16.71 -15.57 -12.36
C ALA A 251 17.27 -14.92 -13.66
N LEU A 252 17.15 -13.60 -13.84
CA LEU A 252 17.56 -12.91 -15.06
C LEU A 252 19.07 -12.62 -15.11
N TYR A 253 19.63 -12.21 -13.96
CA TYR A 253 21.02 -11.73 -13.87
C TYR A 253 21.96 -12.71 -13.19
N GLY A 254 21.45 -13.84 -12.64
CA GLY A 254 22.24 -14.73 -11.78
C GLY A 254 22.69 -14.05 -10.48
N ALA A 255 22.01 -12.99 -10.07
CA ALA A 255 22.40 -12.18 -8.91
C ALA A 255 22.27 -12.99 -7.62
N PRO A 256 23.25 -12.90 -6.70
CA PRO A 256 23.11 -13.43 -5.35
C PRO A 256 21.88 -12.83 -4.65
N LEU A 257 21.24 -13.62 -3.78
CA LEU A 257 20.01 -13.22 -3.07
C LEU A 257 20.18 -11.89 -2.32
N VAL A 258 21.34 -11.67 -1.70
CA VAL A 258 21.66 -10.40 -1.00
C VAL A 258 21.69 -9.21 -1.96
N THR A 259 22.29 -9.37 -3.15
CA THR A 259 22.35 -8.32 -4.18
C THR A 259 20.95 -8.01 -4.73
N ALA A 260 20.16 -9.04 -5.03
CA ALA A 260 18.80 -8.90 -5.53
C ALA A 260 17.88 -8.22 -4.48
N SER A 261 18.01 -8.59 -3.20
CA SER A 261 17.28 -7.95 -2.11
C SER A 261 17.74 -6.51 -1.87
N GLY A 262 19.04 -6.22 -2.02
CA GLY A 262 19.58 -4.87 -2.00
C GLY A 262 19.00 -3.99 -3.10
N ALA A 263 18.74 -4.54 -4.29
CA ALA A 263 18.07 -3.84 -5.38
C ALA A 263 16.61 -3.51 -5.03
N LEU A 264 15.86 -4.44 -4.43
CA LEU A 264 14.51 -4.17 -3.91
C LEU A 264 14.53 -3.10 -2.82
N THR A 265 15.48 -3.17 -1.89
CA THR A 265 15.65 -2.15 -0.84
C THR A 265 15.93 -0.77 -1.46
N GLY A 266 16.77 -0.71 -2.50
CA GLY A 266 16.99 0.52 -3.28
C GLY A 266 15.70 1.07 -3.90
N PHE A 267 14.88 0.21 -4.51
CA PHE A 267 13.57 0.60 -5.05
C PHE A 267 12.67 1.25 -4.00
N LEU A 268 12.58 0.65 -2.82
CA LEU A 268 11.75 1.14 -1.73
C LEU A 268 12.30 2.44 -1.12
N PHE A 269 13.62 2.54 -0.97
CA PHE A 269 14.28 3.78 -0.55
C PHE A 269 14.06 4.91 -1.53
N GLY A 270 14.30 4.65 -2.83
CA GLY A 270 14.01 5.60 -3.90
C GLY A 270 12.55 6.04 -3.88
N GLY A 271 11.64 5.12 -3.58
CA GLY A 271 10.21 5.41 -3.43
C GLY A 271 9.92 6.44 -2.35
N ILE A 272 10.50 6.31 -1.16
CA ILE A 272 10.32 7.28 -0.07
C ILE A 272 10.80 8.67 -0.48
N VAL A 273 12.01 8.75 -1.05
CA VAL A 273 12.56 10.03 -1.57
C VAL A 273 11.68 10.58 -2.69
N GLY A 274 11.19 9.70 -3.57
CA GLY A 274 10.29 10.04 -4.67
C GLY A 274 8.99 10.66 -4.19
N ILE A 275 8.34 10.12 -3.15
CA ILE A 275 7.11 10.71 -2.59
C ILE A 275 7.34 12.16 -2.14
N VAL A 276 8.45 12.42 -1.43
CA VAL A 276 8.79 13.77 -0.97
C VAL A 276 9.01 14.72 -2.15
N ALA A 277 9.84 14.31 -3.12
CA ALA A 277 10.09 15.08 -4.33
C ALA A 277 8.81 15.31 -5.15
N GLY A 278 7.96 14.28 -5.25
CA GLY A 278 6.66 14.36 -5.92
C GLY A 278 5.69 15.32 -5.23
N GLY A 279 5.73 15.41 -3.90
CA GLY A 279 4.97 16.39 -3.13
C GLY A 279 5.38 17.83 -3.48
N VAL A 280 6.67 18.09 -3.56
CA VAL A 280 7.21 19.39 -3.98
C VAL A 280 6.81 19.70 -5.44
N ALA A 281 6.96 18.72 -6.35
CA ALA A 281 6.58 18.89 -7.75
C ALA A 281 5.06 19.16 -7.90
N ALA A 282 4.23 18.47 -7.14
CA ALA A 282 2.78 18.68 -7.14
C ALA A 282 2.37 20.05 -6.59
N ALA A 283 3.10 20.59 -5.62
CA ALA A 283 2.84 21.91 -5.06
C ALA A 283 3.19 23.06 -6.04
N HIS A 284 4.17 22.85 -6.93
CA HIS A 284 4.66 23.86 -7.87
C HIS A 284 4.12 23.71 -9.30
N SER A 285 3.33 22.67 -9.58
CA SER A 285 2.78 22.41 -10.92
C SER A 285 1.26 22.36 -10.91
N SER A 286 0.63 23.06 -11.86
CA SER A 286 -0.80 22.90 -12.14
C SER A 286 -1.11 21.74 -13.10
N ARG A 287 -0.08 21.10 -13.68
CA ARG A 287 -0.21 20.04 -14.68
C ARG A 287 0.04 18.68 -14.06
N HIS A 288 -0.77 18.30 -13.04
CA HIS A 288 -0.61 17.06 -12.29
C HIS A 288 -0.63 15.81 -13.16
N ASN A 289 -1.39 15.81 -14.27
CA ASN A 289 -1.41 14.73 -15.25
C ASN A 289 -0.05 14.54 -15.94
N LEU A 290 0.66 15.62 -16.27
CA LEU A 290 2.00 15.53 -16.88
C LEU A 290 3.05 15.10 -15.86
N VAL A 291 2.99 15.59 -14.62
CA VAL A 291 3.90 15.17 -13.54
C VAL A 291 3.74 13.67 -13.28
N ALA A 292 2.52 13.18 -13.17
CA ALA A 292 2.26 11.74 -12.97
C ALA A 292 2.67 10.91 -14.20
N ALA A 293 2.36 11.38 -15.42
CA ALA A 293 2.71 10.67 -16.64
C ALA A 293 4.24 10.60 -16.86
N SER A 294 4.96 11.69 -16.63
CA SER A 294 6.43 11.72 -16.82
C SER A 294 7.15 10.80 -15.82
N GLY A 295 6.76 10.84 -14.54
CA GLY A 295 7.34 9.94 -13.54
C GLY A 295 7.13 8.47 -13.89
N MET A 296 5.91 8.09 -14.26
CA MET A 296 5.60 6.72 -14.67
C MET A 296 6.29 6.32 -15.98
N ALA A 297 6.41 7.23 -16.96
CA ALA A 297 7.08 6.94 -18.22
C ALA A 297 8.59 6.73 -18.03
N ILE A 298 9.24 7.54 -17.20
CA ILE A 298 10.67 7.37 -16.86
C ILE A 298 10.84 6.06 -16.07
N GLY A 299 9.98 5.80 -15.08
CA GLY A 299 9.97 4.53 -14.34
C GLY A 299 9.84 3.33 -15.28
N ALA A 300 8.91 3.38 -16.25
CA ALA A 300 8.72 2.33 -17.24
C ALA A 300 9.96 2.13 -18.13
N ALA A 301 10.57 3.21 -18.62
CA ALA A 301 11.79 3.14 -19.45
C ALA A 301 12.96 2.49 -18.69
N LEU A 302 13.18 2.87 -17.43
CA LEU A 302 14.19 2.26 -16.57
C LEU A 302 13.87 0.79 -16.26
N THR A 303 12.59 0.45 -16.09
CA THR A 303 12.15 -0.93 -15.86
C THR A 303 12.34 -1.79 -17.13
N LEU A 304 12.12 -1.24 -18.33
CA LEU A 304 12.46 -1.90 -19.60
C LEU A 304 13.97 -2.09 -19.77
N LEU A 305 14.78 -1.11 -19.36
CA LEU A 305 16.22 -1.26 -19.32
C LEU A 305 16.64 -2.40 -18.39
N LEU A 306 16.00 -2.51 -17.22
CA LEU A 306 16.23 -3.64 -16.31
C LEU A 306 15.78 -4.97 -16.93
N ALA A 307 14.71 -5.00 -17.71
CA ALA A 307 14.21 -6.19 -18.42
C ALA A 307 15.17 -6.70 -19.52
N SER A 308 16.10 -5.87 -19.99
CA SER A 308 17.06 -6.26 -21.05
C SER A 308 18.06 -7.33 -20.60
N GLY A 309 18.27 -7.51 -19.28
CA GLY A 309 19.30 -8.42 -18.76
C GLY A 309 20.75 -7.97 -18.98
N ALA A 310 20.97 -6.79 -19.56
CA ALA A 310 22.29 -6.32 -19.99
C ALA A 310 23.04 -5.48 -18.93
N LEU A 311 22.41 -5.19 -17.79
CA LEU A 311 23.02 -4.35 -16.76
C LEU A 311 24.04 -5.13 -15.92
N PRO A 312 25.16 -4.52 -15.51
CA PRO A 312 26.09 -5.15 -14.58
C PRO A 312 25.47 -5.19 -13.17
N LEU A 313 25.81 -6.24 -12.40
CA LEU A 313 25.22 -6.48 -11.07
C LEU A 313 25.32 -5.28 -10.10
N TRP A 314 26.44 -4.55 -10.15
CA TRP A 314 26.67 -3.39 -9.28
C TRP A 314 25.70 -2.22 -9.53
N SER A 315 25.13 -2.12 -10.74
CA SER A 315 24.22 -1.03 -11.09
C SER A 315 22.75 -1.32 -10.72
N LEU A 316 22.39 -2.57 -10.43
CA LEU A 316 20.99 -2.99 -10.22
C LEU A 316 20.33 -2.21 -9.08
N ALA A 317 21.01 -2.02 -7.96
CA ALA A 317 20.48 -1.26 -6.83
C ALA A 317 20.23 0.21 -7.20
N GLY A 318 21.15 0.84 -7.95
CA GLY A 318 21.00 2.23 -8.42
C GLY A 318 19.83 2.38 -9.39
N VAL A 319 19.71 1.49 -10.38
CA VAL A 319 18.61 1.52 -11.35
C VAL A 319 17.27 1.28 -10.66
N MET A 320 17.18 0.31 -9.75
CA MET A 320 15.98 0.04 -8.97
C MET A 320 15.62 1.22 -8.05
N THR A 321 16.61 1.92 -7.48
CA THR A 321 16.38 3.16 -6.71
C THR A 321 15.75 4.24 -7.59
N LEU A 322 16.22 4.44 -8.81
CA LEU A 322 15.63 5.40 -9.73
C LEU A 322 14.23 4.98 -10.18
N ILE A 323 13.98 3.70 -10.45
CA ILE A 323 12.64 3.19 -10.76
C ILE A 323 11.67 3.52 -9.61
N GLY A 324 12.08 3.23 -8.36
CA GLY A 324 11.29 3.58 -7.18
C GLY A 324 11.04 5.07 -7.07
N PHE A 325 12.08 5.89 -7.19
CA PHE A 325 11.97 7.34 -7.12
C PHE A 325 10.93 7.89 -8.11
N PHE A 326 11.04 7.56 -9.38
CA PHE A 326 10.13 8.08 -10.39
C PHE A 326 8.71 7.52 -10.26
N THR A 327 8.56 6.24 -9.94
CA THR A 327 7.24 5.60 -9.77
C THR A 327 6.47 6.22 -8.60
N PHE A 328 7.11 6.37 -7.45
CA PHE A 328 6.44 6.88 -6.25
C PHE A 328 6.29 8.41 -6.24
N SER A 329 7.12 9.15 -6.99
CA SER A 329 6.95 10.61 -7.13
C SER A 329 5.62 11.01 -7.79
N THR A 330 4.95 10.06 -8.43
CA THR A 330 3.65 10.30 -9.06
C THR A 330 2.49 10.35 -8.05
N GLN A 331 2.65 9.78 -6.84
CA GLN A 331 1.56 9.60 -5.87
C GLN A 331 0.85 10.90 -5.47
N PRO A 332 1.53 12.00 -5.10
CA PRO A 332 0.83 13.23 -4.72
C PRO A 332 0.00 13.82 -5.85
N SER A 333 0.54 13.83 -7.07
CA SER A 333 -0.18 14.31 -8.26
C SER A 333 -1.37 13.41 -8.60
N ARG A 334 -1.23 12.09 -8.47
CA ARG A 334 -2.30 11.11 -8.65
C ARG A 334 -3.49 11.39 -7.72
N ASP A 335 -3.23 11.63 -6.44
CA ASP A 335 -4.28 11.85 -5.45
C ASP A 335 -5.04 13.16 -5.70
N ILE A 336 -4.33 14.19 -6.19
CA ILE A 336 -4.97 15.44 -6.66
C ILE A 336 -5.88 15.18 -7.87
N LEU A 337 -5.47 14.33 -8.81
CA LEU A 337 -6.29 13.96 -9.98
C LEU A 337 -7.55 13.19 -9.58
N VAL A 338 -7.47 12.27 -8.61
CA VAL A 338 -8.65 11.58 -8.07
C VAL A 338 -9.61 12.57 -7.44
N ARG A 339 -9.09 13.51 -6.64
CA ARG A 339 -9.90 14.57 -6.05
C ARG A 339 -10.62 15.41 -7.11
N ALA A 340 -9.93 15.78 -8.19
CA ALA A 340 -10.50 16.55 -9.29
C ALA A 340 -11.57 15.78 -10.09
N ALA A 341 -11.46 14.45 -10.17
CA ALA A 341 -12.43 13.57 -10.83
C ALA A 341 -13.67 13.29 -9.96
N THR A 342 -13.62 13.60 -8.67
CA THR A 342 -14.67 13.27 -7.70
C THR A 342 -15.75 14.36 -7.67
N PRO A 343 -17.04 14.02 -7.93
CA PRO A 343 -18.14 14.96 -7.81
C PRO A 343 -18.36 15.42 -6.36
N PRO A 344 -18.89 16.65 -6.14
CA PRO A 344 -19.27 17.11 -4.79
C PRO A 344 -20.25 16.14 -4.11
N GLY A 345 -20.02 15.83 -2.85
CA GLY A 345 -20.86 14.91 -2.05
C GLY A 345 -20.64 13.42 -2.32
N ALA A 346 -19.74 13.04 -3.25
CA ALA A 346 -19.45 11.63 -3.58
C ALA A 346 -18.05 11.16 -3.14
N THR A 347 -17.35 11.95 -2.34
CA THR A 347 -15.92 11.71 -2.00
C THR A 347 -15.71 10.30 -1.43
N GLY A 348 -16.45 9.89 -0.41
CA GLY A 348 -16.27 8.57 0.21
C GLY A 348 -16.47 7.41 -0.77
N LYS A 349 -17.55 7.47 -1.59
CA LYS A 349 -17.89 6.42 -2.55
C LYS A 349 -16.84 6.30 -3.65
N VAL A 350 -16.43 7.45 -4.22
CA VAL A 350 -15.45 7.47 -5.33
C VAL A 350 -14.07 7.05 -4.85
N TYR A 351 -13.61 7.56 -3.70
CA TYR A 351 -12.32 7.13 -3.15
C TYR A 351 -12.34 5.64 -2.80
N GLY A 352 -13.38 5.15 -2.11
CA GLY A 352 -13.51 3.72 -1.80
C GLY A 352 -13.44 2.85 -3.05
N PHE A 353 -14.18 3.20 -4.11
CA PHE A 353 -14.15 2.48 -5.37
C PHE A 353 -12.80 2.57 -6.08
N VAL A 354 -12.22 3.76 -6.20
CA VAL A 354 -10.93 3.96 -6.90
C VAL A 354 -9.80 3.24 -6.19
N TYR A 355 -9.75 3.30 -4.85
CA TYR A 355 -8.71 2.64 -4.07
C TYR A 355 -8.85 1.11 -4.06
N SER A 356 -10.05 0.55 -4.24
CA SER A 356 -10.20 -0.91 -4.41
C SER A 356 -9.49 -1.44 -5.67
N GLY A 357 -9.12 -0.56 -6.60
CA GLY A 357 -8.21 -0.89 -7.70
C GLY A 357 -6.82 -1.33 -7.23
N LEU A 358 -6.34 -0.84 -6.07
CA LEU A 358 -5.08 -1.32 -5.48
C LEU A 358 -5.20 -2.77 -5.04
N ASP A 359 -6.31 -3.13 -4.38
CA ASP A 359 -6.56 -4.50 -3.93
C ASP A 359 -6.70 -5.45 -5.11
N LEU A 360 -7.41 -5.02 -6.17
CA LEU A 360 -7.56 -5.81 -7.39
C LEU A 360 -6.19 -6.06 -8.06
N GLY A 361 -5.37 -5.02 -8.22
CA GLY A 361 -4.03 -5.16 -8.78
C GLY A 361 -3.12 -6.04 -7.93
N GLY A 362 -3.18 -5.87 -6.60
CA GLY A 362 -2.44 -6.69 -5.63
C GLY A 362 -2.88 -8.15 -5.60
N SER A 363 -4.15 -8.43 -5.92
CA SER A 363 -4.67 -9.80 -6.01
C SER A 363 -4.29 -10.49 -7.32
N LEU A 364 -4.21 -9.75 -8.42
CA LEU A 364 -3.98 -10.32 -9.76
C LEU A 364 -2.49 -10.45 -10.10
N SER A 365 -1.68 -9.43 -9.76
CA SER A 365 -0.29 -9.37 -10.23
C SER A 365 0.60 -10.50 -9.71
N PRO A 366 0.53 -10.95 -8.45
CA PRO A 366 1.43 -12.00 -7.98
C PRO A 366 1.25 -13.34 -8.72
N LEU A 367 0.02 -13.68 -9.10
CA LEU A 367 -0.24 -14.87 -9.93
C LEU A 367 0.41 -14.75 -11.30
N LEU A 368 0.24 -13.60 -11.95
CA LEU A 368 0.77 -13.35 -13.29
C LEU A 368 2.30 -13.39 -13.29
N PHE A 369 2.93 -12.70 -12.37
CA PHE A 369 4.39 -12.60 -12.30
C PHE A 369 5.03 -13.93 -11.88
N GLY A 370 4.40 -14.66 -10.95
CA GLY A 370 4.82 -16.00 -10.57
C GLY A 370 4.75 -16.98 -11.74
N TRP A 371 3.65 -16.94 -12.52
CA TRP A 371 3.50 -17.74 -13.73
C TRP A 371 4.57 -17.43 -14.79
N MET A 372 4.95 -16.17 -14.97
CA MET A 372 6.04 -15.78 -15.89
C MET A 372 7.38 -16.40 -15.48
N LEU A 373 7.69 -16.39 -14.18
CA LEU A 373 8.91 -17.01 -13.67
C LEU A 373 8.92 -18.52 -13.83
N ASP A 374 7.79 -19.20 -13.61
CA ASP A 374 7.67 -20.65 -13.81
C ASP A 374 7.80 -21.05 -15.27
N ARG A 375 7.51 -20.13 -16.19
CA ARG A 375 7.71 -20.31 -17.64
C ARG A 375 9.12 -19.96 -18.12
N HIS A 376 10.05 -19.74 -17.19
CA HIS A 376 11.43 -19.31 -17.49
C HIS A 376 11.52 -18.01 -18.31
N MET A 377 10.62 -17.07 -18.02
CA MET A 377 10.56 -15.75 -18.64
C MET A 377 10.86 -14.62 -17.66
N PRO A 378 12.02 -14.61 -16.95
CA PRO A 378 12.29 -13.64 -15.87
C PRO A 378 12.33 -12.19 -16.37
N GLN A 379 12.69 -11.93 -17.63
CA GLN A 379 12.64 -10.59 -18.23
C GLN A 379 11.23 -9.99 -18.21
N TRP A 380 10.19 -10.83 -18.28
CA TRP A 380 8.80 -10.36 -18.27
C TRP A 380 8.29 -9.94 -16.89
N VAL A 381 8.98 -10.28 -15.81
CA VAL A 381 8.71 -9.67 -14.48
C VAL A 381 8.86 -8.16 -14.58
N PHE A 382 9.93 -7.69 -15.23
CA PHE A 382 10.19 -6.27 -15.44
C PHE A 382 9.41 -5.72 -16.64
N GLY A 383 9.34 -6.48 -17.73
CA GLY A 383 8.61 -6.09 -18.95
C GLY A 383 7.11 -5.86 -18.68
N ALA A 384 6.45 -6.77 -17.96
CA ALA A 384 5.04 -6.61 -17.60
C ALA A 384 4.82 -5.44 -16.63
N ALA A 385 5.71 -5.25 -15.64
CA ALA A 385 5.65 -4.09 -14.77
C ALA A 385 5.74 -2.78 -15.57
N ALA A 386 6.66 -2.69 -16.52
CA ALA A 386 6.78 -1.55 -17.42
C ALA A 386 5.52 -1.33 -18.28
N LEU A 387 4.92 -2.41 -18.82
CA LEU A 387 3.66 -2.31 -19.56
C LEU A 387 2.51 -1.79 -18.70
N PHE A 388 2.41 -2.22 -17.44
CA PHE A 388 1.42 -1.68 -16.51
C PHE A 388 1.69 -0.21 -16.17
N MET A 389 2.96 0.19 -16.00
CA MET A 389 3.33 1.60 -15.85
C MET A 389 2.92 2.41 -17.08
N LEU A 390 3.14 1.93 -18.31
CA LEU A 390 2.70 2.59 -19.53
C LEU A 390 1.17 2.65 -19.64
N ALA A 391 0.45 1.63 -19.18
CA ALA A 391 -1.01 1.67 -19.08
C ALA A 391 -1.47 2.79 -18.13
N THR A 392 -0.77 3.01 -17.00
CA THR A 392 -1.08 4.15 -16.11
C THR A 392 -0.82 5.49 -16.79
N VAL A 393 0.26 5.61 -17.59
CA VAL A 393 0.54 6.82 -18.40
C VAL A 393 -0.64 7.10 -19.35
N ALA A 394 -1.09 6.07 -20.09
CA ALA A 394 -2.23 6.23 -21.00
C ALA A 394 -3.50 6.67 -20.26
N MET A 395 -3.79 6.09 -19.08
CA MET A 395 -4.95 6.48 -18.27
C MET A 395 -4.85 7.93 -17.81
N VAL A 396 -3.70 8.35 -17.26
CA VAL A 396 -3.51 9.69 -16.69
C VAL A 396 -3.54 10.80 -17.76
N LEU A 397 -2.98 10.55 -18.94
CA LEU A 397 -3.00 11.54 -20.03
C LEU A 397 -4.41 11.78 -20.57
N THR A 398 -5.32 10.82 -20.43
CA THR A 398 -6.73 10.97 -20.81
C THR A 398 -7.60 11.59 -19.71
N LEU A 399 -7.07 11.78 -18.50
CA LEU A 399 -7.74 12.51 -17.44
C LEU A 399 -7.59 14.00 -17.69
N ARG A 400 -8.66 14.66 -18.14
CA ARG A 400 -8.71 16.13 -18.24
C ARG A 400 -9.13 16.68 -16.88
N PRO A 401 -8.36 17.64 -16.28
CA PRO A 401 -8.86 18.37 -15.13
C PRO A 401 -10.19 19.00 -15.53
N ARG A 402 -11.23 18.81 -14.74
CA ARG A 402 -12.48 19.54 -14.91
C ARG A 402 -12.11 21.02 -14.79
N ARG A 403 -12.26 21.80 -15.86
CA ARG A 403 -12.18 23.27 -15.75
C ARG A 403 -13.14 23.65 -14.61
N ALA A 404 -12.62 24.38 -13.62
CA ALA A 404 -13.47 24.99 -12.60
C ALA A 404 -14.59 25.67 -13.39
N ALA A 405 -15.83 25.20 -13.20
CA ALA A 405 -16.97 25.89 -13.76
C ALA A 405 -16.82 27.32 -13.25
N GLU A 406 -16.69 28.27 -14.16
CA GLU A 406 -16.75 29.69 -13.86
C GLU A 406 -17.94 29.87 -12.93
N VAL A 407 -17.64 30.20 -11.69
CA VAL A 407 -18.65 30.74 -10.80
C VAL A 407 -19.07 32.03 -11.51
N ALA A 408 -20.14 31.94 -12.23
CA ALA A 408 -20.76 33.15 -12.80
C ALA A 408 -20.91 34.12 -11.65
N PRO A 409 -20.35 35.36 -11.76
CA PRO A 409 -20.53 36.36 -10.72
C PRO A 409 -22.04 36.54 -10.57
N SER A 410 -22.54 36.22 -9.36
CA SER A 410 -23.91 36.53 -8.99
C SER A 410 -24.08 38.04 -9.21
N CYS A 411 -24.82 38.40 -10.24
CA CYS A 411 -25.27 39.80 -10.44
C CYS A 411 -25.92 40.26 -9.16
N PRO A 412 -25.50 41.34 -8.54
CA PRO A 412 -26.26 41.97 -7.48
C PRO A 412 -27.55 42.48 -8.11
N SER A 413 -28.68 41.81 -7.79
CA SER A 413 -29.99 42.36 -8.09
C SER A 413 -30.12 43.67 -7.32
N GLY A 414 -29.91 44.76 -8.00
CA GLY A 414 -30.30 46.08 -7.53
C GLY A 414 -31.84 46.16 -7.45
N ARG A 415 -32.31 46.57 -6.33
CA ARG A 415 -33.34 47.53 -5.95
C ARG A 415 -33.80 47.31 -4.53
#